data_b5637a50e98df550e413d074defc14e6
#
_entry.id   b5637a50e98df550e413d074defc14e6
#
_cell.length_a   1.000
_cell.length_b   1.000
_cell.length_c   1.000
_cell.angle_alpha   90.00
_cell.angle_beta   90.00
_cell.angle_gamma   90.00
#
_symmetry.space_group_name_H-M   'P 1'
#
loop_
_entity.id
_entity.type
_entity.pdbx_description
1 polymer ?
#
loop_
_entity_poly.entity_id
_entity_poly.type
_entity_poly.pdbx_seq_one_letter_code
_entity_poly.pdbx_strand_id
1 'polypeptide(L)'
;PNGAGKTTTIRMCLGHTAPDGGTVQFCAGAAADPLQMPRDALAIKAHLGVVTQFDTLDPDFTCAENLRVFGRYFGIKGAVMDERVPRLLEFAALTHKANAKPGELSGGMKRRLSLARALVNDPRLLLLDEPTTGLDPQARHLMWERLQLLLQQGKSILLTTHFMDEAERLCSRLLVLDHGKKITEGRPRELIAQHLEPDVVEVYGVGAVALAHDAALRALAARVEVSGETVFFYTQNAQPLLQALGQHGHLRTLHRPAN
;
A
#
# COMPACT_ATOMS: atom_id res chain seq x y z
N PRO A 1 -4.04 4.53 10.40
CA PRO A 1 -3.43 5.73 11.00
C PRO A 1 -1.95 5.50 11.34
N ASN A 2 -1.18 6.58 11.55
CA ASN A 2 0.17 6.48 12.07
C ASN A 2 0.12 5.98 13.52
N GLY A 3 1.14 5.20 13.94
CA GLY A 3 1.15 4.62 15.29
C GLY A 3 0.26 3.37 15.46
N ALA A 4 -0.47 2.93 14.44
CA ALA A 4 -1.38 1.78 14.53
C ALA A 4 -0.68 0.40 14.71
N GLY A 5 0.65 0.33 14.62
CA GLY A 5 1.42 -0.92 14.78
C GLY A 5 1.87 -1.58 13.47
N LYS A 6 1.61 -0.96 12.31
CA LYS A 6 1.94 -1.52 10.97
C LYS A 6 3.43 -1.86 10.82
N THR A 7 4.32 -0.89 11.02
CA THR A 7 5.77 -1.09 10.95
C THR A 7 6.28 -2.08 12.00
N THR A 8 5.69 -2.09 13.20
CA THR A 8 6.02 -3.06 14.24
C THR A 8 5.72 -4.48 13.79
N THR A 9 4.57 -4.69 13.14
CA THR A 9 4.19 -5.99 12.55
C THR A 9 5.21 -6.44 11.50
N ILE A 10 5.62 -5.55 10.58
CA ILE A 10 6.68 -5.86 9.60
C ILE A 10 8.01 -6.22 10.31
N ARG A 11 8.39 -5.49 11.36
CA ARG A 11 9.60 -5.78 12.13
C ARG A 11 9.56 -7.14 12.82
N MET A 12 8.40 -7.56 13.32
CA MET A 12 8.21 -8.93 13.85
C MET A 12 8.36 -9.97 12.75
N CYS A 13 7.77 -9.74 11.57
CA CYS A 13 7.95 -10.62 10.41
C CYS A 13 9.42 -10.75 9.98
N LEU A 14 10.20 -9.70 10.13
CA LEU A 14 11.64 -9.70 9.81
C LEU A 14 12.53 -10.27 10.94
N GLY A 15 11.95 -10.58 12.10
CA GLY A 15 12.68 -11.02 13.28
C GLY A 15 13.53 -9.91 13.93
N HIS A 16 13.22 -8.64 13.65
CA HIS A 16 13.89 -7.48 14.27
C HIS A 16 13.30 -7.15 15.65
N THR A 17 12.09 -7.63 15.91
CA THR A 17 11.39 -7.47 17.19
C THR A 17 10.73 -8.79 17.51
N ALA A 18 10.94 -9.32 18.71
CA ALA A 18 10.24 -10.51 19.17
C ALA A 18 8.78 -10.13 19.56
N PRO A 19 7.79 -10.95 19.23
CA PRO A 19 6.46 -10.81 19.79
C PRO A 19 6.46 -11.22 21.27
N ASP A 20 5.65 -10.56 22.08
CA ASP A 20 5.44 -10.93 23.50
C ASP A 20 4.68 -12.25 23.64
N GLY A 21 3.96 -12.65 22.59
CA GLY A 21 3.23 -13.92 22.53
C GLY A 21 2.91 -14.32 21.10
N GLY A 22 2.60 -15.60 20.89
CA GLY A 22 2.34 -16.15 19.57
C GLY A 22 3.61 -16.49 18.79
N THR A 23 3.43 -16.80 17.51
CA THR A 23 4.51 -17.22 16.60
C THR A 23 4.38 -16.55 15.24
N VAL A 24 5.52 -16.29 14.59
CA VAL A 24 5.57 -15.85 13.19
C VAL A 24 6.08 -17.01 12.34
N GLN A 25 5.23 -17.47 11.42
CA GLN A 25 5.52 -18.61 10.56
C GLN A 25 5.46 -18.23 9.09
N PHE A 26 6.36 -18.82 8.29
CA PHE A 26 6.41 -18.67 6.84
C PHE A 26 6.12 -20.03 6.20
N CYS A 27 5.03 -20.09 5.43
CA CYS A 27 4.61 -21.29 4.71
C CYS A 27 5.01 -21.17 3.24
N ALA A 28 5.89 -22.04 2.78
CA ALA A 28 6.38 -22.05 1.39
C ALA A 28 5.48 -22.87 0.44
N GLY A 29 4.26 -23.20 0.87
CA GLY A 29 3.26 -24.02 0.17
C GLY A 29 2.63 -25.05 1.10
N ALA A 30 1.58 -25.72 0.66
CA ALA A 30 0.80 -26.64 1.50
C ALA A 30 1.55 -27.91 1.95
N ALA A 31 2.64 -28.28 1.27
CA ALA A 31 3.41 -29.52 1.53
C ALA A 31 4.74 -29.28 2.27
N ALA A 32 5.11 -28.02 2.56
CA ALA A 32 6.36 -27.71 3.24
C ALA A 32 6.11 -27.42 4.72
N ASP A 33 6.99 -27.91 5.58
CA ASP A 33 6.97 -27.53 7.00
C ASP A 33 7.13 -26.02 7.15
N PRO A 34 6.34 -25.38 8.02
CA PRO A 34 6.44 -23.95 8.22
C PRO A 34 7.77 -23.57 8.88
N LEU A 35 8.46 -22.62 8.27
CA LEU A 35 9.64 -21.99 8.88
C LEU A 35 9.21 -20.99 9.93
N GLN A 36 9.91 -20.90 11.05
CA GLN A 36 9.53 -20.05 12.19
C GLN A 36 10.61 -19.02 12.53
N MET A 37 10.19 -17.77 12.72
CA MET A 37 11.05 -16.75 13.32
C MET A 37 11.14 -16.92 14.85
N PRO A 38 12.29 -16.64 15.45
CA PRO A 38 13.57 -16.31 14.83
C PRO A 38 14.43 -17.53 14.45
N ARG A 39 13.99 -18.76 14.79
CA ARG A 39 14.75 -20.01 14.64
C ARG A 39 15.30 -20.19 13.21
N ASP A 40 14.45 -19.98 12.21
CA ASP A 40 14.76 -20.26 10.81
C ASP A 40 15.04 -18.98 10.01
N ALA A 41 15.49 -17.91 10.69
CA ALA A 41 15.60 -16.56 10.12
C ALA A 41 16.43 -16.48 8.83
N LEU A 42 17.55 -17.24 8.73
CA LEU A 42 18.39 -17.24 7.53
C LEU A 42 17.67 -17.86 6.34
N ALA A 43 17.00 -18.99 6.54
CA ALA A 43 16.24 -19.67 5.50
C ALA A 43 15.06 -18.79 5.03
N ILE A 44 14.34 -18.14 5.96
CA ILE A 44 13.25 -17.24 5.65
C ILE A 44 13.77 -16.03 4.85
N LYS A 45 14.83 -15.37 5.32
CA LYS A 45 15.40 -14.17 4.68
C LYS A 45 15.91 -14.43 3.27
N ALA A 46 16.37 -15.63 2.96
CA ALA A 46 16.77 -16.02 1.60
C ALA A 46 15.60 -15.92 0.59
N HIS A 47 14.35 -16.02 1.05
CA HIS A 47 13.14 -15.98 0.24
C HIS A 47 12.35 -14.68 0.40
N LEU A 48 12.89 -13.71 1.14
CA LEU A 48 12.26 -12.40 1.35
C LEU A 48 12.92 -11.30 0.51
N GLY A 49 12.10 -10.41 -0.02
CA GLY A 49 12.51 -9.10 -0.48
C GLY A 49 11.92 -8.03 0.45
N VAL A 50 12.70 -7.03 0.81
CA VAL A 50 12.27 -6.02 1.79
C VAL A 50 12.48 -4.62 1.22
N VAL A 51 11.42 -3.80 1.29
CA VAL A 51 11.49 -2.36 1.03
C VAL A 51 11.03 -1.65 2.30
N THR A 52 11.96 -1.00 2.96
CA THR A 52 11.73 -0.22 4.19
C THR A 52 11.12 1.15 3.88
N GLN A 53 10.55 1.81 4.86
CA GLN A 53 9.99 3.15 4.72
C GLN A 53 11.03 4.17 4.23
N PHE A 54 12.26 4.09 4.74
CA PHE A 54 13.38 4.93 4.32
C PHE A 54 14.25 4.20 3.28
N ASP A 55 14.81 4.98 2.35
CA ASP A 55 15.74 4.45 1.40
C ASP A 55 17.05 4.02 2.08
N THR A 56 17.50 2.82 1.75
CA THR A 56 18.73 2.22 2.28
C THR A 56 19.74 1.94 1.16
N LEU A 57 19.65 2.72 0.06
CA LEU A 57 20.59 2.67 -1.04
C LEU A 57 21.95 3.22 -0.61
N ASP A 58 23.01 2.58 -1.01
CA ASP A 58 24.36 3.07 -0.75
C ASP A 58 24.65 4.25 -1.68
N PRO A 59 24.96 5.45 -1.15
CA PRO A 59 25.16 6.65 -1.94
C PRO A 59 26.46 6.63 -2.77
N ASP A 60 27.41 5.79 -2.41
CA ASP A 60 28.70 5.73 -3.09
C ASP A 60 28.67 4.85 -4.34
N PHE A 61 27.72 3.93 -4.42
CA PHE A 61 27.53 3.03 -5.56
C PHE A 61 26.52 3.58 -6.58
N THR A 62 26.76 3.28 -7.85
CA THR A 62 25.78 3.50 -8.93
C THR A 62 24.55 2.60 -8.73
N CYS A 63 23.47 2.84 -9.51
CA CYS A 63 22.28 1.99 -9.50
C CYS A 63 22.63 0.51 -9.77
N ALA A 64 23.46 0.25 -10.79
CA ALA A 64 23.87 -1.11 -11.12
C ALA A 64 24.74 -1.75 -10.02
N GLU A 65 25.64 -0.99 -9.41
CA GLU A 65 26.50 -1.48 -8.32
C GLU A 65 25.69 -1.76 -7.05
N ASN A 66 24.72 -0.91 -6.71
CA ASN A 66 23.80 -1.18 -5.59
C ASN A 66 23.12 -2.57 -5.73
N LEU A 67 22.67 -2.91 -6.94
CA LEU A 67 22.08 -4.23 -7.20
C LEU A 67 23.11 -5.35 -7.11
N ARG A 68 24.30 -5.16 -7.69
CA ARG A 68 25.38 -6.17 -7.65
C ARG A 68 25.89 -6.45 -6.24
N VAL A 69 26.14 -5.40 -5.47
CA VAL A 69 26.60 -5.52 -4.07
C VAL A 69 25.55 -6.23 -3.23
N PHE A 70 24.28 -5.87 -3.40
CA PHE A 70 23.19 -6.52 -2.67
C PHE A 70 23.06 -8.02 -3.02
N GLY A 71 23.29 -8.39 -4.29
CA GLY A 71 23.34 -9.78 -4.73
C GLY A 71 24.39 -10.62 -4.00
N ARG A 72 25.54 -10.01 -3.66
CA ARG A 72 26.62 -10.72 -2.92
C ARG A 72 26.19 -11.16 -1.52
N TYR A 73 25.29 -10.45 -0.86
CA TYR A 73 24.74 -10.87 0.45
C TYR A 73 23.95 -12.19 0.36
N PHE A 74 23.43 -12.50 -0.84
CA PHE A 74 22.74 -13.76 -1.13
C PHE A 74 23.63 -14.79 -1.85
N GLY A 75 24.95 -14.52 -1.94
CA GLY A 75 25.89 -15.39 -2.66
C GLY A 75 25.76 -15.33 -4.19
N ILE A 76 24.96 -14.40 -4.73
CA ILE A 76 24.71 -14.26 -6.16
C ILE A 76 25.77 -13.31 -6.75
N LYS A 77 26.56 -13.80 -7.73
CA LYS A 77 27.66 -13.05 -8.34
C LYS A 77 27.94 -13.53 -9.77
N GLY A 78 28.87 -12.83 -10.45
CA GLY A 78 29.32 -13.19 -11.80
C GLY A 78 28.21 -13.17 -12.82
N ALA A 79 28.21 -14.09 -13.78
CA ALA A 79 27.29 -14.14 -14.91
C ALA A 79 25.81 -14.05 -14.53
N VAL A 80 25.40 -14.62 -13.39
CA VAL A 80 24.02 -14.52 -12.90
C VAL A 80 23.63 -13.07 -12.62
N MET A 81 24.50 -12.28 -12.01
CA MET A 81 24.23 -10.86 -11.75
C MET A 81 24.37 -10.01 -13.02
N ASP A 82 25.26 -10.39 -13.93
CA ASP A 82 25.43 -9.67 -15.21
C ASP A 82 24.17 -9.76 -16.08
N GLU A 83 23.45 -10.87 -16.02
CA GLU A 83 22.13 -11.04 -16.66
C GLU A 83 20.99 -10.38 -15.85
N ARG A 84 21.03 -10.48 -14.52
CA ARG A 84 19.93 -10.05 -13.65
C ARG A 84 19.87 -8.53 -13.50
N VAL A 85 21.00 -7.84 -13.39
CA VAL A 85 21.05 -6.38 -13.17
C VAL A 85 20.36 -5.59 -14.29
N PRO A 86 20.61 -5.85 -15.59
CA PRO A 86 19.88 -5.18 -16.67
C PRO A 86 18.37 -5.38 -16.58
N ARG A 87 17.89 -6.59 -16.31
CA ARG A 87 16.45 -6.89 -16.15
C ARG A 87 15.82 -6.17 -14.97
N LEU A 88 16.53 -6.06 -13.85
CA LEU A 88 16.05 -5.33 -12.67
C LEU A 88 16.01 -3.81 -12.91
N LEU A 89 16.97 -3.27 -13.63
CA LEU A 89 16.98 -1.85 -14.04
C LEU A 89 15.86 -1.54 -15.04
N GLU A 90 15.59 -2.44 -15.96
CA GLU A 90 14.45 -2.34 -16.89
C GLU A 90 13.12 -2.41 -16.13
N PHE A 91 12.96 -3.37 -15.22
CA PHE A 91 11.79 -3.46 -14.34
C PHE A 91 11.57 -2.16 -13.56
N ALA A 92 12.63 -1.53 -13.05
CA ALA A 92 12.57 -0.25 -12.34
C ALA A 92 12.40 0.97 -13.27
N ALA A 93 12.41 0.79 -14.60
CA ALA A 93 12.50 1.87 -15.59
C ALA A 93 13.71 2.81 -15.35
N LEU A 94 14.87 2.21 -15.05
CA LEU A 94 16.12 2.91 -14.70
C LEU A 94 17.30 2.49 -15.57
N THR A 95 17.09 1.83 -16.70
CA THR A 95 18.17 1.40 -17.61
C THR A 95 19.07 2.57 -18.03
N HIS A 96 18.46 3.73 -18.32
CA HIS A 96 19.17 4.96 -18.70
C HIS A 96 19.94 5.61 -17.52
N LYS A 97 19.73 5.15 -16.29
CA LYS A 97 20.37 5.62 -15.05
C LYS A 97 21.26 4.55 -14.40
N ALA A 98 21.62 3.49 -15.13
CA ALA A 98 22.41 2.38 -14.61
C ALA A 98 23.70 2.85 -13.89
N ASN A 99 24.37 3.85 -14.44
CA ASN A 99 25.64 4.40 -13.94
C ASN A 99 25.46 5.65 -13.05
N ALA A 100 24.23 6.13 -12.84
CA ALA A 100 23.95 7.25 -11.94
C ALA A 100 24.00 6.79 -10.47
N LYS A 101 24.42 7.68 -9.59
CA LYS A 101 24.39 7.47 -8.13
C LYS A 101 23.00 7.84 -7.56
N PRO A 102 22.61 7.31 -6.39
CA PRO A 102 21.33 7.64 -5.76
C PRO A 102 21.10 9.14 -5.56
N GLY A 103 22.14 9.93 -5.32
CA GLY A 103 22.03 11.39 -5.21
C GLY A 103 21.49 12.09 -6.46
N GLU A 104 21.63 11.46 -7.63
CA GLU A 104 21.19 11.98 -8.94
C GLU A 104 19.76 11.53 -9.33
N LEU A 105 19.09 10.79 -8.43
CA LEU A 105 17.77 10.22 -8.67
C LEU A 105 16.69 11.03 -7.93
N SER A 106 15.52 11.14 -8.56
CA SER A 106 14.31 11.61 -7.85
C SER A 106 13.86 10.61 -6.77
N GLY A 107 13.03 11.04 -5.82
CA GLY A 107 12.48 10.16 -4.79
C GLY A 107 11.78 8.92 -5.38
N GLY A 108 10.97 9.11 -6.41
CA GLY A 108 10.31 8.00 -7.11
C GLY A 108 11.29 7.05 -7.81
N MET A 109 12.39 7.57 -8.35
CA MET A 109 13.46 6.74 -8.95
C MET A 109 14.19 5.93 -7.88
N LYS A 110 14.52 6.54 -6.74
CA LYS A 110 15.13 5.84 -5.59
C LYS A 110 14.23 4.72 -5.10
N ARG A 111 12.93 4.99 -4.97
CA ARG A 111 11.96 4.00 -4.50
C ARG A 111 11.84 2.81 -5.43
N ARG A 112 11.84 3.04 -6.75
CA ARG A 112 11.87 1.97 -7.77
C ARG A 112 13.17 1.17 -7.76
N LEU A 113 14.31 1.83 -7.54
CA LEU A 113 15.59 1.13 -7.36
C LEU A 113 15.60 0.27 -6.09
N SER A 114 15.03 0.77 -4.99
CA SER A 114 14.87 0.00 -3.75
C SER A 114 14.00 -1.24 -3.95
N LEU A 115 12.91 -1.13 -4.74
CA LEU A 115 12.08 -2.27 -5.11
C LEU A 115 12.87 -3.26 -5.99
N ALA A 116 13.60 -2.80 -7.01
CA ALA A 116 14.44 -3.65 -7.85
C ALA A 116 15.51 -4.38 -7.01
N ARG A 117 16.11 -3.69 -6.03
CA ARG A 117 17.08 -4.29 -5.11
C ARG A 117 16.45 -5.40 -4.25
N ALA A 118 15.20 -5.20 -3.80
CA ALA A 118 14.47 -6.22 -3.04
C ALA A 118 14.16 -7.47 -3.88
N LEU A 119 14.28 -7.42 -5.20
CA LEU A 119 14.08 -8.53 -6.12
C LEU A 119 15.35 -9.27 -6.52
N VAL A 120 16.52 -8.83 -6.03
CA VAL A 120 17.82 -9.38 -6.43
C VAL A 120 17.95 -10.88 -6.18
N ASN A 121 17.40 -11.38 -5.06
CA ASN A 121 17.43 -12.79 -4.69
C ASN A 121 16.23 -13.58 -5.23
N ASP A 122 15.41 -13.01 -6.12
CA ASP A 122 14.18 -13.61 -6.65
C ASP A 122 13.24 -14.11 -5.54
N PRO A 123 12.80 -13.22 -4.62
CA PRO A 123 12.04 -13.61 -3.44
C PRO A 123 10.67 -14.16 -3.80
N ARG A 124 10.11 -15.00 -2.92
CA ARG A 124 8.71 -15.46 -2.98
C ARG A 124 7.75 -14.49 -2.32
N LEU A 125 8.22 -13.80 -1.28
CA LEU A 125 7.45 -12.83 -0.50
C LEU A 125 8.18 -11.49 -0.44
N LEU A 126 7.46 -10.43 -0.72
CA LEU A 126 7.91 -9.05 -0.54
C LEU A 126 7.24 -8.44 0.70
N LEU A 127 8.04 -7.85 1.57
CA LEU A 127 7.59 -7.05 2.71
C LEU A 127 7.86 -5.57 2.41
N LEU A 128 6.80 -4.78 2.26
CA LEU A 128 6.89 -3.38 1.84
C LEU A 128 6.30 -2.49 2.92
N ASP A 129 7.13 -1.65 3.52
CA ASP A 129 6.66 -0.69 4.53
C ASP A 129 6.42 0.67 3.88
N GLU A 130 5.14 1.02 3.72
CA GLU A 130 4.66 2.26 3.08
C GLU A 130 5.35 2.57 1.74
N PRO A 131 5.22 1.69 0.72
CA PRO A 131 6.06 1.74 -0.48
C PRO A 131 5.84 2.99 -1.35
N THR A 132 4.72 3.68 -1.21
CA THR A 132 4.38 4.86 -2.04
C THR A 132 4.32 6.17 -1.29
N THR A 133 4.62 6.16 0.01
CA THR A 133 4.63 7.39 0.84
C THR A 133 5.66 8.38 0.32
N GLY A 134 5.25 9.65 0.19
CA GLY A 134 6.09 10.74 -0.29
C GLY A 134 6.30 10.77 -1.81
N LEU A 135 5.66 9.88 -2.56
CA LEU A 135 5.72 9.91 -4.03
C LEU A 135 4.63 10.84 -4.60
N ASP A 136 4.99 11.52 -5.69
CA ASP A 136 4.01 12.21 -6.52
C ASP A 136 3.03 11.22 -7.17
N PRO A 137 1.85 11.67 -7.65
CA PRO A 137 0.84 10.77 -8.21
C PRO A 137 1.33 9.90 -9.37
N GLN A 138 2.20 10.41 -10.23
CA GLN A 138 2.72 9.67 -11.38
C GLN A 138 3.68 8.56 -10.92
N ALA A 139 4.61 8.88 -10.02
CA ALA A 139 5.53 7.89 -9.45
C ALA A 139 4.78 6.81 -8.65
N ARG A 140 3.69 7.16 -7.96
CA ARG A 140 2.82 6.23 -7.24
C ARG A 140 2.15 5.25 -8.20
N HIS A 141 1.55 5.73 -9.29
CA HIS A 141 0.94 4.87 -10.30
C HIS A 141 1.93 3.88 -10.90
N LEU A 142 3.11 4.36 -11.26
CA LEU A 142 4.17 3.49 -11.79
C LEU A 142 4.62 2.43 -10.76
N MET A 143 4.67 2.78 -9.47
CA MET A 143 4.95 1.81 -8.42
C MET A 143 3.86 0.73 -8.35
N TRP A 144 2.58 1.13 -8.38
CA TRP A 144 1.45 0.18 -8.37
C TRP A 144 1.48 -0.77 -9.57
N GLU A 145 1.78 -0.27 -10.78
CA GLU A 145 1.96 -1.11 -11.96
C GLU A 145 3.05 -2.17 -11.74
N ARG A 146 4.19 -1.79 -11.16
CA ARG A 146 5.27 -2.72 -10.86
C ARG A 146 4.87 -3.78 -9.83
N LEU A 147 4.14 -3.39 -8.79
CA LEU A 147 3.63 -4.32 -7.78
C LEU A 147 2.59 -5.28 -8.38
N GLN A 148 1.69 -4.79 -9.24
CA GLN A 148 0.73 -5.64 -9.94
C GLN A 148 1.42 -6.66 -10.86
N LEU A 149 2.46 -6.27 -11.59
CA LEU A 149 3.26 -7.21 -12.39
C LEU A 149 3.86 -8.32 -11.54
N LEU A 150 4.37 -8.01 -10.35
CA LEU A 150 4.91 -9.01 -9.42
C LEU A 150 3.83 -9.97 -8.92
N LEU A 151 2.64 -9.47 -8.60
CA LEU A 151 1.48 -10.29 -8.22
C LEU A 151 1.07 -11.24 -9.35
N GLN A 152 1.02 -10.75 -10.61
CA GLN A 152 0.73 -11.57 -11.79
C GLN A 152 1.79 -12.66 -12.04
N GLN A 153 3.04 -12.41 -11.65
CA GLN A 153 4.13 -13.39 -11.67
C GLN A 153 4.07 -14.40 -10.52
N GLY A 154 3.04 -14.36 -9.67
CA GLY A 154 2.84 -15.28 -8.56
C GLY A 154 3.65 -14.92 -7.30
N LYS A 155 4.22 -13.73 -7.20
CA LYS A 155 4.85 -13.25 -5.97
C LYS A 155 3.77 -12.92 -4.94
N SER A 156 4.07 -13.20 -3.67
CA SER A 156 3.26 -12.73 -2.54
C SER A 156 3.78 -11.37 -2.06
N ILE A 157 2.88 -10.46 -1.70
CA ILE A 157 3.23 -9.14 -1.19
C ILE A 157 2.47 -8.89 0.10
N LEU A 158 3.19 -8.56 1.17
CA LEU A 158 2.64 -7.97 2.38
C LEU A 158 3.09 -6.51 2.43
N LEU A 159 2.17 -5.59 2.34
CA LEU A 159 2.46 -4.17 2.40
C LEU A 159 1.73 -3.49 3.56
N THR A 160 2.32 -2.44 4.08
CA THR A 160 1.64 -1.49 4.95
C THR A 160 1.36 -0.22 4.19
N THR A 161 0.21 0.38 4.41
CA THR A 161 -0.16 1.66 3.82
C THR A 161 -1.16 2.40 4.69
N HIS A 162 -1.23 3.69 4.52
CA HIS A 162 -2.30 4.54 5.03
C HIS A 162 -3.17 5.11 3.88
N PHE A 163 -2.86 4.74 2.63
CA PHE A 163 -3.63 5.10 1.44
C PHE A 163 -4.68 4.03 1.14
N MET A 164 -5.96 4.39 1.19
CA MET A 164 -7.05 3.46 0.95
C MET A 164 -7.10 2.99 -0.52
N ASP A 165 -6.83 3.88 -1.47
CA ASP A 165 -6.76 3.59 -2.89
C ASP A 165 -5.64 2.58 -3.24
N GLU A 166 -4.51 2.61 -2.54
CA GLU A 166 -3.47 1.59 -2.67
C GLU A 166 -3.94 0.23 -2.16
N ALA A 167 -4.57 0.21 -0.98
CA ALA A 167 -5.10 -1.01 -0.39
C ALA A 167 -6.17 -1.66 -1.28
N GLU A 168 -7.09 -0.86 -1.83
CA GLU A 168 -8.15 -1.35 -2.71
C GLU A 168 -7.60 -1.94 -4.02
N ARG A 169 -6.60 -1.28 -4.62
CA ARG A 169 -6.02 -1.69 -5.92
C ARG A 169 -5.12 -2.91 -5.85
N LEU A 170 -4.36 -3.05 -4.78
CA LEU A 170 -3.29 -4.05 -4.69
C LEU A 170 -3.62 -5.22 -3.79
N CYS A 171 -4.47 -5.04 -2.77
CA CYS A 171 -4.68 -6.06 -1.76
C CYS A 171 -5.86 -6.97 -2.11
N SER A 172 -5.64 -8.28 -2.11
CA SER A 172 -6.70 -9.29 -2.12
C SER A 172 -7.37 -9.44 -0.75
N ARG A 173 -6.65 -9.09 0.32
CA ARG A 173 -7.10 -9.11 1.71
C ARG A 173 -6.39 -8.02 2.47
N LEU A 174 -7.06 -7.35 3.36
CA LEU A 174 -6.48 -6.34 4.23
C LEU A 174 -6.87 -6.54 5.69
N LEU A 175 -5.99 -6.05 6.55
CA LEU A 175 -6.17 -6.00 7.99
C LEU A 175 -6.10 -4.53 8.41
N VAL A 176 -7.17 -4.01 8.99
CA VAL A 176 -7.21 -2.65 9.53
C VAL A 176 -6.74 -2.69 10.98
N LEU A 177 -5.70 -1.93 11.26
CA LEU A 177 -5.12 -1.79 12.60
C LEU A 177 -5.37 -0.38 13.14
N ASP A 178 -5.71 -0.29 14.42
CA ASP A 178 -5.74 0.95 15.16
C ASP A 178 -5.26 0.71 16.60
N HIS A 179 -4.38 1.58 17.11
CA HIS A 179 -3.77 1.46 18.44
C HIS A 179 -3.26 0.03 18.77
N GLY A 180 -2.62 -0.63 17.80
CA GLY A 180 -2.09 -2.00 17.94
C GLY A 180 -3.15 -3.11 17.96
N LYS A 181 -4.43 -2.78 17.76
CA LYS A 181 -5.53 -3.74 17.76
C LYS A 181 -6.08 -3.96 16.34
N LYS A 182 -6.48 -5.20 16.08
CA LYS A 182 -7.23 -5.53 14.87
C LYS A 182 -8.65 -4.97 14.97
N ILE A 183 -9.01 -4.06 14.07
CA ILE A 183 -10.36 -3.50 13.97
C ILE A 183 -11.22 -4.38 13.09
N THR A 184 -10.76 -4.67 11.88
CA THR A 184 -11.46 -5.53 10.94
C THR A 184 -10.47 -6.17 9.97
N GLU A 185 -10.91 -7.21 9.27
CA GLU A 185 -10.13 -7.94 8.30
C GLU A 185 -11.04 -8.53 7.24
N GLY A 186 -10.65 -8.45 5.97
CA GLY A 186 -11.43 -9.00 4.86
C GLY A 186 -10.93 -8.52 3.50
N ARG A 187 -11.70 -8.84 2.47
CA ARG A 187 -11.46 -8.28 1.13
C ARG A 187 -11.91 -6.82 1.10
N PRO A 188 -11.18 -5.92 0.41
CA PRO A 188 -11.54 -4.49 0.38
C PRO A 188 -13.01 -4.24 0.06
N ARG A 189 -13.53 -4.84 -1.01
CA ARG A 189 -14.94 -4.68 -1.43
C ARG A 189 -15.95 -5.17 -0.39
N GLU A 190 -15.65 -6.29 0.29
CA GLU A 190 -16.51 -6.82 1.35
C GLU A 190 -16.55 -5.88 2.55
N LEU A 191 -15.40 -5.31 2.94
CA LEU A 191 -15.31 -4.36 4.03
C LEU A 191 -16.01 -3.04 3.69
N ILE A 192 -15.87 -2.54 2.47
CA ILE A 192 -16.61 -1.36 2.01
C ILE A 192 -18.13 -1.62 2.12
N ALA A 193 -18.62 -2.74 1.56
CA ALA A 193 -20.03 -3.09 1.59
C ALA A 193 -20.60 -3.32 3.00
N GLN A 194 -19.76 -3.74 3.96
CA GLN A 194 -20.18 -3.97 5.34
C GLN A 194 -20.20 -2.71 6.21
N HIS A 195 -19.35 -1.73 5.90
CA HIS A 195 -19.09 -0.60 6.79
C HIS A 195 -19.43 0.76 6.20
N LEU A 196 -19.69 0.83 4.91
CA LEU A 196 -20.05 2.08 4.23
C LEU A 196 -21.41 1.95 3.54
N GLU A 197 -22.15 3.02 3.55
CA GLU A 197 -23.35 3.17 2.75
C GLU A 197 -22.99 3.20 1.26
N PRO A 198 -23.82 2.61 0.37
CA PRO A 198 -23.51 2.48 -1.05
C PRO A 198 -23.42 3.79 -1.80
N ASP A 199 -24.06 4.84 -1.28
CA ASP A 199 -24.10 6.17 -1.91
C ASP A 199 -23.68 7.26 -0.94
N VAL A 200 -22.85 8.20 -1.44
CA VAL A 200 -22.48 9.43 -0.73
C VAL A 200 -22.88 10.63 -1.59
N VAL A 201 -23.63 11.55 -1.04
CA VAL A 201 -23.97 12.81 -1.68
C VAL A 201 -23.23 13.93 -0.95
N GLU A 202 -22.28 14.54 -1.65
CA GLU A 202 -21.53 15.70 -1.17
C GLU A 202 -22.29 16.98 -1.55
N VAL A 203 -22.49 17.85 -0.59
CA VAL A 203 -23.14 19.15 -0.82
C VAL A 203 -22.20 20.25 -0.35
N TYR A 204 -21.92 21.22 -1.22
CA TYR A 204 -21.03 22.33 -0.92
C TYR A 204 -21.52 23.65 -1.52
N GLY A 205 -21.12 24.73 -0.90
CA GLY A 205 -21.51 26.08 -1.24
C GLY A 205 -22.04 26.85 -0.03
N VAL A 206 -22.33 28.15 -0.24
CA VAL A 206 -22.78 29.02 0.85
C VAL A 206 -24.10 28.49 1.42
N GLY A 207 -24.11 28.17 2.71
CA GLY A 207 -25.29 27.66 3.39
C GLY A 207 -25.42 26.11 3.40
N ALA A 208 -24.51 25.36 2.76
CA ALA A 208 -24.57 23.90 2.74
C ALA A 208 -24.60 23.29 4.14
N VAL A 209 -23.79 23.83 5.07
CA VAL A 209 -23.70 23.32 6.45
C VAL A 209 -25.03 23.38 7.18
N ALA A 210 -25.90 24.32 6.87
CA ALA A 210 -27.25 24.40 7.47
C ALA A 210 -28.10 23.16 7.13
N LEU A 211 -27.89 22.55 5.95
CA LEU A 211 -28.62 21.37 5.52
C LEU A 211 -28.27 20.13 6.36
N ALA A 212 -27.11 20.09 7.01
CA ALA A 212 -26.77 19.01 7.93
C ALA A 212 -27.75 18.92 9.11
N HIS A 213 -28.49 19.98 9.42
CA HIS A 213 -29.50 20.05 10.48
C HIS A 213 -30.93 19.96 9.96
N ASP A 214 -31.13 19.92 8.64
CA ASP A 214 -32.47 19.76 8.06
C ASP A 214 -33.03 18.37 8.36
N ALA A 215 -34.16 18.32 9.03
CA ALA A 215 -34.78 17.07 9.48
C ALA A 215 -35.23 16.17 8.32
N ALA A 216 -35.68 16.78 7.21
CA ALA A 216 -36.15 16.03 6.04
C ALA A 216 -34.99 15.38 5.30
N LEU A 217 -33.87 16.10 5.11
CA LEU A 217 -32.68 15.57 4.49
C LEU A 217 -31.99 14.51 5.36
N ARG A 218 -31.94 14.73 6.67
CA ARG A 218 -31.39 13.74 7.62
C ARG A 218 -32.19 12.44 7.62
N ALA A 219 -33.50 12.49 7.44
CA ALA A 219 -34.35 11.30 7.38
C ALA A 219 -34.08 10.44 6.13
N LEU A 220 -33.48 11.01 5.08
CA LEU A 220 -33.10 10.31 3.85
C LEU A 220 -31.65 9.77 3.88
N ALA A 221 -30.91 10.10 4.92
CA ALA A 221 -29.51 9.67 5.10
C ALA A 221 -29.38 8.74 6.31
N ALA A 222 -28.57 7.71 6.19
CA ALA A 222 -28.19 6.85 7.33
C ALA A 222 -27.21 7.58 8.27
N ARG A 223 -26.35 8.45 7.68
CA ARG A 223 -25.36 9.23 8.41
C ARG A 223 -25.09 10.56 7.70
N VAL A 224 -24.83 11.59 8.49
CA VAL A 224 -24.46 12.93 7.98
C VAL A 224 -23.18 13.39 8.66
N GLU A 225 -22.21 13.81 7.88
CA GLU A 225 -20.95 14.38 8.34
C GLU A 225 -20.74 15.78 7.77
N VAL A 226 -20.07 16.65 8.53
CA VAL A 226 -19.67 17.99 8.10
C VAL A 226 -18.15 18.08 8.15
N SER A 227 -17.55 18.48 7.03
CA SER A 227 -16.12 18.75 6.96
C SER A 227 -15.89 20.11 6.27
N GLY A 228 -15.46 21.10 7.04
CA GLY A 228 -15.36 22.47 6.58
C GLY A 228 -16.73 23.00 6.11
N GLU A 229 -16.81 23.44 4.85
CA GLU A 229 -18.05 23.93 4.23
C GLU A 229 -18.81 22.85 3.43
N THR A 230 -18.38 21.60 3.50
CA THR A 230 -18.98 20.47 2.79
C THR A 230 -19.77 19.59 3.74
N VAL A 231 -20.96 19.18 3.33
CA VAL A 231 -21.80 18.20 4.02
C VAL A 231 -21.82 16.91 3.21
N PHE A 232 -21.59 15.80 3.89
CA PHE A 232 -21.63 14.45 3.34
C PHE A 232 -22.84 13.74 3.86
N PHE A 233 -23.76 13.36 2.98
CA PHE A 233 -24.90 12.53 3.29
C PHE A 233 -24.63 11.11 2.80
N TYR A 234 -24.56 10.17 3.70
CA TYR A 234 -24.38 8.75 3.44
C TYR A 234 -25.75 8.08 3.41
N THR A 235 -26.09 7.40 2.32
CA THR A 235 -27.45 6.86 2.13
C THR A 235 -27.44 5.51 1.40
N GLN A 236 -28.52 4.73 1.58
CA GLN A 236 -28.74 3.49 0.85
C GLN A 236 -29.23 3.73 -0.59
N ASN A 237 -29.79 4.92 -0.86
CA ASN A 237 -30.27 5.32 -2.18
C ASN A 237 -30.15 6.84 -2.33
N ALA A 238 -29.31 7.29 -3.25
CA ALA A 238 -29.07 8.73 -3.45
C ALA A 238 -30.26 9.47 -4.11
N GLN A 239 -31.11 8.78 -4.85
CA GLN A 239 -32.16 9.42 -5.68
C GLN A 239 -33.13 10.31 -4.89
N PRO A 240 -33.74 9.86 -3.76
CA PRO A 240 -34.64 10.73 -2.96
C PRO A 240 -33.92 11.96 -2.41
N LEU A 241 -32.67 11.78 -1.99
CA LEU A 241 -31.85 12.85 -1.45
C LEU A 241 -31.47 13.88 -2.54
N LEU A 242 -31.08 13.43 -3.72
CA LEU A 242 -30.76 14.30 -4.85
C LEU A 242 -31.98 15.10 -5.31
N GLN A 243 -33.19 14.49 -5.31
CA GLN A 243 -34.43 15.19 -5.63
C GLN A 243 -34.74 16.28 -4.61
N ALA A 244 -34.60 15.98 -3.31
CA ALA A 244 -34.82 16.96 -2.25
C ALA A 244 -33.80 18.11 -2.33
N LEU A 245 -32.52 17.81 -2.59
CA LEU A 245 -31.46 18.81 -2.75
C LEU A 245 -31.61 19.63 -4.03
N GLY A 246 -32.27 19.14 -5.06
CA GLY A 246 -32.58 19.89 -6.29
C GLY A 246 -33.37 21.16 -6.07
N GLN A 247 -34.11 21.27 -4.95
CA GLN A 247 -34.80 22.50 -4.54
C GLN A 247 -33.84 23.61 -4.06
N HIS A 248 -32.60 23.27 -3.75
CA HIS A 248 -31.55 24.16 -3.29
C HIS A 248 -30.56 24.52 -4.43
N GLY A 249 -31.06 24.97 -5.57
CA GLY A 249 -30.31 25.18 -6.82
C GLY A 249 -29.08 26.10 -6.77
N HIS A 250 -28.82 26.77 -5.65
CA HIS A 250 -27.62 27.57 -5.39
C HIS A 250 -26.45 26.73 -4.82
N LEU A 251 -26.72 25.49 -4.41
CA LEU A 251 -25.72 24.58 -3.89
C LEU A 251 -25.24 23.62 -4.97
N ARG A 252 -24.00 23.19 -4.87
CA ARG A 252 -23.43 22.16 -5.74
C ARG A 252 -23.52 20.81 -5.04
N THR A 253 -23.99 19.83 -5.79
CA THR A 253 -24.10 18.44 -5.33
C THR A 253 -23.20 17.54 -6.18
N LEU A 254 -22.51 16.63 -5.53
CA LEU A 254 -21.73 15.58 -6.18
C LEU A 254 -22.15 14.22 -5.61
N HIS A 255 -22.66 13.35 -6.46
CA HIS A 255 -22.97 11.97 -6.08
C HIS A 255 -21.77 11.08 -6.37
N ARG A 256 -21.35 10.33 -5.36
CA ARG A 256 -20.32 9.30 -5.48
C ARG A 256 -20.88 7.97 -4.99
N PRO A 257 -20.95 6.95 -5.85
CA PRO A 257 -21.17 5.59 -5.38
C PRO A 257 -19.94 5.16 -4.56
N ALA A 258 -20.17 4.40 -3.51
CA ALA A 258 -19.11 3.90 -2.64
C ALA A 258 -18.32 2.69 -3.25
N ASN A 259 -18.43 2.49 -4.57
CA ASN A 259 -17.76 1.39 -5.29
C ASN A 259 -16.49 1.87 -5.98
#